data_72661ee935d73a2dbfef1af03467ad50
#
_entry.id   72661ee935d73a2dbfef1af03467ad50
#
_cell.length_a   1.000
_cell.length_b   1.000
_cell.length_c   1.000
_cell.angle_alpha   90.00
_cell.angle_beta   90.00
_cell.angle_gamma   90.00
#
_symmetry.space_group_name_H-M   'P 1'
#
loop_
_entity.id
_entity.type
_entity.pdbx_description
1 polymer ?
#
loop_
_entity_poly.entity_id
_entity_poly.type
_entity_poly.pdbx_seq_one_letter_code
_entity_poly.pdbx_strand_id
1 'polypeptide(L)'
;MNENNHIVDFSGLSEILYQNDDFISEFSAAAVESFSEFRDSYGKYLLERDETNFRKAGHKIKPVAQMLSLTMILDEYEHAKKLIWEEKPEKELKASSEKMEKICSQVITELEEKI
;
A
#
# COMPACT_ATOMS: atom_id res chain seq x y z
N MET A 1 8.07 -16.03 16.42
CA MET A 1 8.03 -15.80 15.84
C MET A 1 7.51 -15.45 14.95
N ASN A 2 7.51 -15.05 14.55
CA ASN A 2 6.97 -14.99 13.81
C ASN A 2 7.01 -14.65 12.38
N GLU A 3 7.62 -15.27 11.47
CA GLU A 3 7.52 -15.15 10.04
C GLU A 3 6.08 -15.12 9.57
N ASN A 4 5.20 -15.58 10.40
CA ASN A 4 3.76 -15.57 10.10
C ASN A 4 3.17 -14.15 10.04
N ASN A 5 3.98 -13.16 10.44
CA ASN A 5 3.52 -11.78 10.41
C ASN A 5 3.77 -11.08 9.08
N HIS A 6 4.35 -11.80 8.11
CA HIS A 6 4.55 -11.22 6.78
C HIS A 6 3.22 -11.04 6.06
N ILE A 7 3.04 -9.88 5.42
CA ILE A 7 1.82 -9.58 4.68
C ILE A 7 2.04 -9.50 3.17
N VAL A 8 3.30 -9.35 2.73
CA VAL A 8 3.62 -9.33 1.30
C VAL A 8 3.69 -10.75 0.78
N ASP A 9 2.99 -11.01 -0.32
CA ASP A 9 2.95 -12.34 -0.93
C ASP A 9 3.42 -12.23 -2.37
N PHE A 10 4.60 -12.79 -2.65
CA PHE A 10 5.19 -12.74 -3.98
C PHE A 10 4.67 -13.84 -4.91
N SER A 11 3.83 -14.74 -4.41
CA SER A 11 3.36 -15.88 -5.23
C SER A 11 2.46 -15.42 -6.38
N GLY A 12 1.97 -14.17 -6.35
CA GLY A 12 1.19 -13.62 -7.47
C GLY A 12 2.03 -13.34 -8.70
N LEU A 13 3.36 -13.30 -8.58
CA LEU A 13 4.24 -13.16 -9.71
C LEU A 13 4.39 -14.52 -10.39
N SER A 14 4.74 -14.51 -11.68
CA SER A 14 4.96 -15.77 -12.37
C SER A 14 6.09 -16.52 -11.69
N GLU A 15 6.03 -17.86 -11.75
CA GLU A 15 7.03 -18.68 -11.11
C GLU A 15 8.43 -18.38 -11.62
N ILE A 16 8.56 -18.12 -12.92
CA ILE A 16 9.84 -17.82 -13.52
C ILE A 16 10.42 -16.52 -12.94
N LEU A 17 9.58 -15.48 -12.82
CA LEU A 17 10.02 -14.20 -12.27
C LEU A 17 10.35 -14.32 -10.79
N TYR A 18 9.56 -15.09 -10.06
CA TYR A 18 9.80 -15.29 -8.63
C TYR A 18 11.16 -15.92 -8.36
N GLN A 19 11.61 -16.82 -9.25
CA GLN A 19 12.87 -17.52 -9.09
C GLN A 19 14.07 -16.69 -9.55
N ASN A 20 13.84 -15.52 -10.13
CA ASN A 20 14.89 -14.62 -10.59
C ASN A 20 15.21 -13.61 -9.50
N ASP A 21 16.29 -13.85 -8.75
CA ASP A 21 16.66 -12.98 -7.62
C ASP A 21 16.91 -11.54 -8.04
N ASP A 22 17.52 -11.34 -9.22
CA ASP A 22 17.77 -9.98 -9.69
C ASP A 22 16.46 -9.26 -9.97
N PHE A 23 15.50 -9.96 -10.57
CA PHE A 23 14.18 -9.36 -10.81
C PHE A 23 13.49 -9.00 -9.50
N ILE A 24 13.51 -9.93 -8.54
CA ILE A 24 12.83 -9.70 -7.25
C ILE A 24 13.47 -8.51 -6.53
N SER A 25 14.80 -8.40 -6.58
CA SER A 25 15.51 -7.28 -5.96
C SER A 25 15.12 -5.95 -6.61
N GLU A 26 15.12 -5.89 -7.95
CA GLU A 26 14.77 -4.68 -8.67
C GLU A 26 13.30 -4.33 -8.49
N PHE A 27 12.44 -5.33 -8.57
CA PHE A 27 11.01 -5.12 -8.36
C PHE A 27 10.75 -4.58 -6.96
N SER A 28 11.41 -5.17 -5.96
CA SER A 28 11.19 -4.77 -4.56
C SER A 28 11.68 -3.33 -4.32
N ALA A 29 12.80 -2.94 -4.93
CA ALA A 29 13.30 -1.58 -4.79
C ALA A 29 12.31 -0.57 -5.38
N ALA A 30 11.77 -0.87 -6.56
CA ALA A 30 10.78 0.01 -7.19
C ALA A 30 9.49 0.05 -6.36
N ALA A 31 9.09 -1.08 -5.80
CA ALA A 31 7.88 -1.15 -4.98
C ALA A 31 8.02 -0.35 -3.68
N VAL A 32 9.22 -0.35 -3.08
CA VAL A 32 9.47 0.46 -1.89
C VAL A 32 9.18 1.93 -2.19
N GLU A 33 9.65 2.43 -3.34
CA GLU A 33 9.38 3.81 -3.73
C GLU A 33 7.88 4.05 -3.91
N SER A 34 7.21 3.11 -4.57
CA SER A 34 5.77 3.25 -4.82
C SER A 34 4.97 3.29 -3.52
N PHE A 35 5.27 2.41 -2.58
CA PHE A 35 4.53 2.36 -1.32
C PHE A 35 4.88 3.52 -0.40
N SER A 36 6.14 4.01 -0.46
CA SER A 36 6.51 5.21 0.31
C SER A 36 5.73 6.41 -0.19
N GLU A 37 5.66 6.59 -1.52
CA GLU A 37 4.91 7.69 -2.12
C GLU A 37 3.42 7.56 -1.82
N PHE A 38 2.88 6.35 -1.95
CA PHE A 38 1.47 6.12 -1.67
C PHE A 38 1.13 6.42 -0.21
N ARG A 39 1.98 5.99 0.72
CA ARG A 39 1.76 6.25 2.14
C ARG A 39 1.65 7.74 2.41
N ASP A 40 2.59 8.51 1.85
CA ASP A 40 2.62 9.95 2.09
C ASP A 40 1.43 10.64 1.42
N SER A 41 1.12 10.24 0.19
CA SER A 41 -0.01 10.81 -0.55
C SER A 41 -1.35 10.47 0.11
N TYR A 42 -1.46 9.24 0.61
CA TYR A 42 -2.69 8.78 1.25
C TYR A 42 -3.06 9.69 2.43
N GLY A 43 -2.11 9.87 3.35
CA GLY A 43 -2.37 10.72 4.51
C GLY A 43 -2.65 12.16 4.13
N LYS A 44 -1.85 12.70 3.22
CA LYS A 44 -1.99 14.10 2.82
C LYS A 44 -3.35 14.38 2.20
N TYR A 45 -3.69 13.63 1.15
CA TYR A 45 -4.92 13.92 0.42
C TYR A 45 -6.17 13.51 1.18
N LEU A 46 -6.08 12.46 2.00
CA LEU A 46 -7.21 12.07 2.84
C LEU A 46 -7.56 13.18 3.83
N LEU A 47 -6.56 13.71 4.53
CA LEU A 47 -6.82 14.74 5.54
C LEU A 47 -7.23 16.07 4.91
N GLU A 48 -6.78 16.33 3.68
CA GLU A 48 -7.21 17.52 2.93
C GLU A 48 -8.56 17.32 2.27
N ARG A 49 -9.10 16.10 2.31
CA ARG A 49 -10.35 15.72 1.63
C ARG A 49 -10.27 15.99 0.12
N ASP A 50 -9.07 15.82 -0.43
CA ASP A 50 -8.81 16.03 -1.86
C ASP A 50 -9.10 14.73 -2.60
N GLU A 51 -10.37 14.51 -2.92
CA GLU A 51 -10.80 13.26 -3.52
C GLU A 51 -10.11 12.96 -4.84
N THR A 52 -9.94 13.98 -5.67
CA THR A 52 -9.33 13.79 -6.99
C THR A 52 -7.92 13.21 -6.88
N ASN A 53 -7.07 13.84 -6.06
CA ASN A 53 -5.70 13.36 -5.90
C ASN A 53 -5.62 12.09 -5.08
N PHE A 54 -6.54 11.90 -4.13
CA PHE A 54 -6.62 10.68 -3.36
C PHE A 54 -6.89 9.48 -4.28
N ARG A 55 -7.84 9.64 -5.21
CA ARG A 55 -8.15 8.58 -6.17
C ARG A 55 -6.99 8.29 -7.12
N LYS A 56 -6.25 9.33 -7.51
CA LYS A 56 -5.07 9.11 -8.36
C LYS A 56 -4.03 8.27 -7.64
N ALA A 57 -3.81 8.52 -6.36
CA ALA A 57 -2.86 7.73 -5.57
C ALA A 57 -3.30 6.27 -5.50
N GLY A 58 -4.60 6.04 -5.29
CA GLY A 58 -5.14 4.68 -5.24
C GLY A 58 -4.99 3.94 -6.57
N HIS A 59 -5.29 4.62 -7.67
CA HIS A 59 -5.13 4.02 -8.99
C HIS A 59 -3.67 3.62 -9.25
N LYS A 60 -2.75 4.44 -8.81
CA LYS A 60 -1.33 4.21 -9.05
C LYS A 60 -0.81 3.00 -8.28
N ILE A 61 -1.26 2.81 -7.05
CA ILE A 61 -0.79 1.72 -6.22
C ILE A 61 -1.50 0.39 -6.49
N LYS A 62 -2.71 0.45 -7.06
CA LYS A 62 -3.56 -0.73 -7.18
C LYS A 62 -2.89 -1.92 -7.87
N PRO A 63 -2.24 -1.74 -9.03
CA PRO A 63 -1.63 -2.90 -9.70
C PRO A 63 -0.59 -3.62 -8.87
N VAL A 64 0.32 -2.87 -8.23
CA VAL A 64 1.38 -3.51 -7.45
C VAL A 64 0.82 -4.09 -6.16
N ALA A 65 -0.18 -3.45 -5.56
CA ALA A 65 -0.83 -4.00 -4.37
C ALA A 65 -1.53 -5.32 -4.72
N GLN A 66 -2.16 -5.41 -5.89
CA GLN A 66 -2.80 -6.64 -6.32
C GLN A 66 -1.77 -7.74 -6.58
N MET A 67 -0.65 -7.40 -7.20
CA MET A 67 0.40 -8.37 -7.48
C MET A 67 0.96 -8.99 -6.20
N LEU A 68 0.98 -8.23 -5.12
CA LEU A 68 1.52 -8.68 -3.85
C LEU A 68 0.43 -9.15 -2.87
N SER A 69 -0.80 -9.29 -3.36
CA SER A 69 -1.96 -9.77 -2.57
C SER A 69 -2.23 -8.92 -1.34
N LEU A 70 -2.04 -7.62 -1.45
CA LEU A 70 -2.22 -6.69 -0.34
C LEU A 70 -3.66 -6.18 -0.30
N THR A 71 -4.61 -7.10 -0.09
CA THR A 71 -6.03 -6.76 -0.06
C THR A 71 -6.35 -5.77 1.05
N MET A 72 -5.62 -5.81 2.18
CA MET A 72 -5.89 -4.90 3.28
C MET A 72 -5.64 -3.44 2.88
N ILE A 73 -4.69 -3.20 1.97
CA ILE A 73 -4.45 -1.84 1.47
C ILE A 73 -5.61 -1.39 0.60
N LEU A 74 -6.06 -2.28 -0.30
CA LEU A 74 -7.15 -1.94 -1.21
C LEU A 74 -8.46 -1.74 -0.45
N ASP A 75 -8.72 -2.58 0.55
CA ASP A 75 -9.94 -2.46 1.35
C ASP A 75 -9.95 -1.17 2.16
N GLU A 76 -8.81 -0.82 2.78
CA GLU A 76 -8.74 0.41 3.56
C GLU A 76 -8.89 1.64 2.67
N TYR A 77 -8.30 1.59 1.47
CA TYR A 77 -8.45 2.68 0.51
C TYR A 77 -9.93 2.88 0.13
N GLU A 78 -10.65 1.78 -0.15
CA GLU A 78 -12.07 1.88 -0.48
C GLU A 78 -12.87 2.44 0.70
N HIS A 79 -12.53 2.01 1.91
CA HIS A 79 -13.16 2.54 3.11
C HIS A 79 -12.93 4.04 3.23
N ALA A 80 -11.69 4.49 3.01
CA ALA A 80 -11.35 5.90 3.14
C ALA A 80 -12.04 6.77 2.09
N LYS A 81 -12.26 6.25 0.89
CA LYS A 81 -13.02 7.00 -0.12
C LYS A 81 -14.42 7.31 0.40
N LYS A 82 -15.03 6.34 1.09
CA LYS A 82 -16.36 6.56 1.66
C LYS A 82 -16.34 7.58 2.78
N LEU A 83 -15.24 7.63 3.56
CA LEU A 83 -15.13 8.62 4.62
C LEU A 83 -15.16 10.04 4.05
N ILE A 84 -14.47 10.24 2.92
CA ILE A 84 -14.49 11.55 2.25
C ILE A 84 -15.88 11.83 1.69
N TRP A 85 -16.43 10.86 0.97
CA TRP A 85 -17.72 11.00 0.31
C TRP A 85 -18.84 11.31 1.29
N GLU A 86 -18.83 10.65 2.45
CA GLU A 86 -19.87 10.80 3.47
C GLU A 86 -19.55 11.91 4.46
N GLU A 87 -18.47 12.67 4.21
CA GLU A 87 -18.08 13.80 5.03
C GLU A 87 -17.92 13.42 6.51
N LYS A 88 -17.28 12.28 6.74
CA LYS A 88 -17.07 11.81 8.11
C LYS A 88 -16.10 12.73 8.87
N PRO A 89 -16.18 12.70 10.22
CA PRO A 89 -15.31 13.58 11.03
C PRO A 89 -13.82 13.32 10.79
N GLU A 90 -13.02 14.36 10.99
CA GLU A 90 -11.57 14.28 10.82
C GLU A 90 -10.97 13.14 11.62
N LYS A 91 -11.52 12.86 12.78
CA LYS A 91 -11.06 11.77 13.63
C LYS A 91 -11.00 10.43 12.89
N GLU A 92 -12.02 10.17 12.07
CA GLU A 92 -12.08 8.92 11.32
C GLU A 92 -11.06 8.92 10.17
N LEU A 93 -10.85 10.08 9.54
CA LEU A 93 -9.86 10.20 8.50
C LEU A 93 -8.45 9.99 9.06
N LYS A 94 -8.18 10.56 10.23
CA LYS A 94 -6.88 10.38 10.89
C LYS A 94 -6.64 8.92 11.24
N ALA A 95 -7.68 8.22 11.71
CA ALA A 95 -7.56 6.81 12.06
C ALA A 95 -7.18 5.98 10.84
N SER A 96 -7.80 6.26 9.69
CA SER A 96 -7.49 5.56 8.45
C SER A 96 -6.07 5.87 7.99
N SER A 97 -5.67 7.13 8.09
CA SER A 97 -4.32 7.55 7.71
C SER A 97 -3.26 6.80 8.55
N GLU A 98 -3.47 6.72 9.86
CA GLU A 98 -2.54 6.03 10.75
C GLU A 98 -2.50 4.53 10.46
N LYS A 99 -3.65 3.95 10.17
CA LYS A 99 -3.72 2.53 9.84
C LYS A 99 -2.95 2.24 8.56
N MET A 100 -3.15 3.07 7.53
CA MET A 100 -2.45 2.88 6.27
C MET A 100 -0.95 3.10 6.43
N GLU A 101 -0.54 4.06 7.26
CA GLU A 101 0.87 4.28 7.52
C GLU A 101 1.53 3.03 8.09
N LYS A 102 0.87 2.37 9.04
CA LYS A 102 1.39 1.15 9.64
C LYS A 102 1.49 0.02 8.62
N ILE A 103 0.44 -0.14 7.82
CA ILE A 103 0.42 -1.20 6.81
C ILE A 103 1.55 -0.98 5.79
N CYS A 104 1.67 0.23 5.26
CA CYS A 104 2.68 0.52 4.25
C CYS A 104 4.09 0.40 4.83
N SER A 105 4.30 0.80 6.08
CA SER A 105 5.61 0.67 6.72
C SER A 105 6.00 -0.79 6.85
N GLN A 106 5.04 -1.66 7.17
CA GLN A 106 5.29 -3.10 7.24
C GLN A 106 5.63 -3.65 5.85
N VAL A 107 4.87 -3.22 4.83
CA VAL A 107 5.13 -3.65 3.45
C VAL A 107 6.54 -3.24 3.03
N ILE A 108 6.91 -1.99 3.30
CA ILE A 108 8.22 -1.47 2.93
C ILE A 108 9.33 -2.28 3.60
N THR A 109 9.17 -2.58 4.90
CA THR A 109 10.16 -3.38 5.62
C THR A 109 10.34 -4.75 4.98
N GLU A 110 9.23 -5.41 4.61
CA GLU A 110 9.30 -6.72 3.99
C GLU A 110 9.93 -6.67 2.61
N LEU A 111 9.63 -5.62 1.84
CA LEU A 111 10.23 -5.46 0.52
C LEU A 111 11.73 -5.21 0.62
N GLU A 112 12.15 -4.42 1.61
CA GLU A 112 13.56 -4.13 1.79
C GLU A 112 14.37 -5.38 2.09
N GLU A 113 13.74 -6.39 2.66
CA GLU A 113 14.40 -7.67 2.93
C GLU A 113 14.75 -8.42 1.65
N LYS A 114 14.14 -8.05 0.53
CA LYS A 114 14.37 -8.71 -0.74
C LYS A 114 15.36 -7.96 -1.64
N ILE A 115 15.74 -6.77 -1.26
CA ILE A 115 16.71 -6.00 -2.00
C ILE A 115 18.13 -6.45 -1.62
#